data_cec07e4b56fcd11b7ceaf0918109389e
#
_entry.id   cec07e4b56fcd11b7ceaf0918109389e
#
_cell.length_a   1.000
_cell.length_b   1.000
_cell.length_c   1.000
_cell.angle_alpha   90.00
_cell.angle_beta   90.00
_cell.angle_gamma   90.00
#
_symmetry.space_group_name_H-M   'P 1'
#
loop_
_entity.id
_entity.type
_entity.pdbx_description
1 polymer ?
#
loop_
_entity_poly.entity_id
_entity_poly.type
_entity_poly.pdbx_seq_one_letter_code
_entity_poly.pdbx_strand_id
1 'polypeptide(L)'
;MKRFIIAPLLCLTAISALAWGQKGHDVTAAIAEKHLTPATKAAVDSILEGQSMVYWANWLDNASHTPQYAYTKTWHYKNIDEGVRYEEAPANPAGDVTTAIKAQIETLSDPKAPFADRQLAMKIIVHIVGDMHQPLHMGHATDLGGNRNKVRFFGRDANLHSVWDSNIVEAGHKWSYSEWRDQIDRVSPEEAQAIVDGSVDDWAKQSAAIAANIYRQTPDGTNHSYDEVATWTPVIETQLLYAGHRLAHLLNMIYDPAYAASFGK
;
A
#
# COMPACT_ATOMS: atom_id res chain seq x y z
N MET A 1 -59.17 -6.61 1.96
CA MET A 1 -58.06 -6.03 1.23
C MET A 1 -56.81 -6.16 2.10
N LYS A 2 -55.94 -7.10 1.79
CA LYS A 2 -54.66 -7.29 2.55
C LYS A 2 -53.62 -6.34 1.95
N ARG A 3 -53.16 -5.37 2.76
CA ARG A 3 -52.08 -4.45 2.41
C ARG A 3 -50.74 -5.19 2.60
N PHE A 4 -50.03 -5.49 1.53
CA PHE A 4 -48.64 -5.93 1.57
C PHE A 4 -47.76 -4.71 1.85
N ILE A 5 -47.11 -4.69 3.01
CA ILE A 5 -46.05 -3.74 3.34
C ILE A 5 -44.77 -4.30 2.74
N ILE A 6 -44.29 -3.71 1.64
CA ILE A 6 -42.96 -3.99 1.08
C ILE A 6 -41.99 -3.16 1.93
N ALA A 7 -41.26 -3.81 2.82
CA ALA A 7 -40.12 -3.21 3.48
C ALA A 7 -39.00 -2.98 2.46
N PRO A 8 -38.40 -1.78 2.39
CA PRO A 8 -37.25 -1.57 1.53
C PRO A 8 -36.07 -2.37 2.11
N LEU A 9 -35.55 -3.28 1.31
CA LEU A 9 -34.28 -3.96 1.57
C LEU A 9 -33.17 -2.92 1.42
N LEU A 10 -32.68 -2.39 2.56
CA LEU A 10 -31.49 -1.56 2.59
C LEU A 10 -30.31 -2.46 2.21
N CYS A 11 -29.89 -2.44 0.94
CA CYS A 11 -28.58 -2.95 0.54
C CYS A 11 -27.52 -2.07 1.25
N LEU A 12 -27.03 -2.54 2.38
CA LEU A 12 -25.76 -2.07 2.91
C LEU A 12 -24.69 -2.52 1.90
N THR A 13 -24.33 -1.63 0.99
CA THR A 13 -23.09 -1.78 0.22
C THR A 13 -21.98 -1.69 1.24
N ALA A 14 -21.34 -2.83 1.55
CA ALA A 14 -20.07 -2.84 2.24
C ALA A 14 -19.10 -2.03 1.37
N ILE A 15 -18.77 -0.83 1.81
CA ILE A 15 -17.67 -0.06 1.21
C ILE A 15 -16.42 -0.81 1.64
N SER A 16 -15.89 -1.63 0.73
CA SER A 16 -14.58 -2.24 0.89
C SER A 16 -13.56 -1.11 0.97
N ALA A 17 -12.83 -1.03 2.09
CA ALA A 17 -11.60 -0.26 2.11
C ALA A 17 -10.68 -0.94 1.10
N LEU A 18 -10.47 -0.31 -0.04
CA LEU A 18 -9.44 -0.68 -0.99
C LEU A 18 -8.17 0.01 -0.49
N ALA A 19 -7.08 -0.66 -0.56
CA ALA A 19 -5.71 -0.17 -0.47
C ALA A 19 -5.47 0.99 -1.45
N TRP A 20 -4.23 1.46 -1.65
CA TRP A 20 -4.01 2.34 -2.81
C TRP A 20 -4.94 1.88 -3.93
N GLY A 21 -5.70 2.77 -4.54
CA GLY A 21 -6.51 2.41 -5.70
C GLY A 21 -5.62 1.72 -6.75
N GLN A 22 -6.20 0.96 -7.65
CA GLN A 22 -5.48 0.12 -8.61
C GLN A 22 -4.26 0.82 -9.24
N LYS A 23 -4.38 2.10 -9.56
CA LYS A 23 -3.28 2.88 -10.15
C LYS A 23 -2.07 3.00 -9.22
N GLY A 24 -2.27 3.23 -7.92
CA GLY A 24 -1.16 3.36 -6.98
C GLY A 24 -0.36 2.07 -6.82
N HIS A 25 -1.04 0.92 -6.74
CA HIS A 25 -0.36 -0.39 -6.73
C HIS A 25 0.38 -0.66 -8.04
N ASP A 26 -0.24 -0.34 -9.18
CA ASP A 26 0.41 -0.52 -10.49
C ASP A 26 1.68 0.34 -10.60
N VAL A 27 1.64 1.60 -10.12
CA VAL A 27 2.81 2.50 -10.09
C VAL A 27 3.91 1.95 -9.19
N THR A 28 3.56 1.51 -7.98
CA THR A 28 4.52 0.92 -7.03
C THR A 28 5.22 -0.30 -7.63
N ALA A 29 4.45 -1.23 -8.19
CA ALA A 29 4.99 -2.43 -8.83
C ALA A 29 5.86 -2.09 -10.05
N ALA A 30 5.44 -1.14 -10.88
CA ALA A 30 6.18 -0.71 -12.07
C ALA A 30 7.52 -0.04 -11.74
N ILE A 31 7.57 0.77 -10.68
CA ILE A 31 8.82 1.34 -10.18
C ILE A 31 9.72 0.22 -9.64
N ALA A 32 9.17 -0.69 -8.84
CA ALA A 32 9.94 -1.80 -8.31
C ALA A 32 10.56 -2.67 -9.41
N GLU A 33 9.80 -3.04 -10.44
CA GLU A 33 10.31 -3.81 -11.58
C GLU A 33 11.50 -3.15 -12.27
N LYS A 34 11.48 -1.82 -12.39
CA LYS A 34 12.56 -1.04 -13.01
C LYS A 34 13.87 -1.11 -12.21
N HIS A 35 13.78 -1.29 -10.89
CA HIS A 35 14.92 -1.27 -9.97
C HIS A 35 15.35 -2.66 -9.49
N LEU A 36 14.78 -3.74 -10.05
CA LEU A 36 15.29 -5.10 -9.79
C LEU A 36 16.65 -5.29 -10.45
N THR A 37 17.59 -5.87 -9.70
CA THR A 37 18.83 -6.35 -10.31
C THR A 37 18.54 -7.48 -11.31
N PRO A 38 19.43 -7.78 -12.26
CA PRO A 38 19.22 -8.89 -13.19
C PRO A 38 18.99 -10.24 -12.50
N ALA A 39 19.67 -10.50 -11.37
CA ALA A 39 19.52 -11.72 -10.60
C ALA A 39 18.13 -11.78 -9.95
N THR A 40 17.69 -10.69 -9.32
CA THR A 40 16.37 -10.57 -8.70
C THR A 40 15.27 -10.66 -9.74
N LYS A 41 15.42 -9.98 -10.88
CA LYS A 41 14.43 -10.06 -11.96
C LYS A 41 14.23 -11.50 -12.44
N ALA A 42 15.31 -12.25 -12.66
CA ALA A 42 15.20 -13.65 -13.07
C ALA A 42 14.47 -14.50 -12.02
N ALA A 43 14.71 -14.26 -10.72
CA ALA A 43 14.02 -14.96 -9.65
C ALA A 43 12.52 -14.61 -9.61
N VAL A 44 12.19 -13.31 -9.69
CA VAL A 44 10.80 -12.83 -9.72
C VAL A 44 10.05 -13.38 -10.93
N ASP A 45 10.64 -13.32 -12.14
CA ASP A 45 10.05 -13.86 -13.36
C ASP A 45 9.79 -15.36 -13.23
N SER A 46 10.70 -16.12 -12.61
CA SER A 46 10.50 -17.55 -12.35
C SER A 46 9.38 -17.81 -11.38
N ILE A 47 9.31 -17.07 -10.26
CA ILE A 47 8.28 -17.25 -9.23
C ILE A 47 6.90 -16.85 -9.74
N LEU A 48 6.81 -15.77 -10.52
CA LEU A 48 5.55 -15.28 -11.08
C LEU A 48 5.21 -15.91 -12.46
N GLU A 49 5.98 -16.93 -12.87
CA GLU A 49 5.76 -17.68 -14.11
C GLU A 49 5.67 -16.77 -15.36
N GLY A 50 6.55 -15.75 -15.39
CA GLY A 50 6.65 -14.79 -16.48
C GLY A 50 5.62 -13.66 -16.46
N GLN A 51 4.72 -13.62 -15.48
CA GLN A 51 3.82 -12.47 -15.29
C GLN A 51 4.54 -11.34 -14.58
N SER A 52 4.20 -10.08 -14.92
CA SER A 52 4.77 -8.91 -14.27
C SER A 52 4.28 -8.75 -12.83
N MET A 53 5.03 -8.01 -12.02
CA MET A 53 4.57 -7.59 -10.69
C MET A 53 3.32 -6.71 -10.81
N VAL A 54 3.22 -5.85 -11.84
CA VAL A 54 2.04 -5.02 -12.11
C VAL A 54 0.79 -5.87 -12.32
N TYR A 55 0.90 -7.02 -13.01
CA TYR A 55 -0.23 -7.94 -13.18
C TYR A 55 -0.80 -8.43 -11.84
N TRP A 56 0.05 -8.62 -10.83
CA TRP A 56 -0.33 -9.12 -9.52
C TRP A 56 -0.59 -8.02 -8.49
N ALA A 57 -0.25 -6.77 -8.79
CA ALA A 57 -0.26 -5.66 -7.84
C ALA A 57 -1.61 -5.45 -7.13
N ASN A 58 -2.73 -5.70 -7.81
CA ASN A 58 -4.09 -5.53 -7.28
C ASN A 58 -4.77 -6.85 -6.87
N TRP A 59 -4.06 -7.97 -6.98
CA TRP A 59 -4.66 -9.28 -6.76
C TRP A 59 -5.17 -9.48 -5.33
N LEU A 60 -4.40 -9.02 -4.34
CA LEU A 60 -4.69 -9.29 -2.93
C LEU A 60 -5.97 -8.59 -2.45
N ASP A 61 -6.29 -7.41 -2.95
CA ASP A 61 -7.55 -6.70 -2.67
C ASP A 61 -8.77 -7.58 -2.94
N ASN A 62 -8.79 -8.22 -4.11
CA ASN A 62 -9.86 -9.12 -4.45
C ASN A 62 -9.76 -10.45 -3.70
N ALA A 63 -8.57 -11.02 -3.59
CA ALA A 63 -8.33 -12.31 -2.96
C ALA A 63 -8.72 -12.31 -1.48
N SER A 64 -8.40 -11.26 -0.73
CA SER A 64 -8.71 -11.11 0.70
C SER A 64 -10.22 -11.20 1.02
N HIS A 65 -11.08 -10.99 0.03
CA HIS A 65 -12.53 -11.13 0.16
C HIS A 65 -13.04 -12.55 -0.09
N THR A 66 -12.18 -13.46 -0.54
CA THR A 66 -12.53 -14.87 -0.71
C THR A 66 -12.31 -15.67 0.58
N PRO A 67 -13.04 -16.75 0.81
CA PRO A 67 -12.84 -17.60 2.00
C PRO A 67 -11.39 -18.10 2.15
N GLN A 68 -10.72 -18.38 1.02
CA GLN A 68 -9.35 -18.92 1.00
C GLN A 68 -8.32 -17.94 1.57
N TYR A 69 -8.48 -16.64 1.31
CA TYR A 69 -7.51 -15.61 1.67
C TYR A 69 -8.05 -14.59 2.69
N ALA A 70 -9.22 -14.84 3.27
CA ALA A 70 -9.85 -13.94 4.24
C ALA A 70 -8.97 -13.63 5.47
N TYR A 71 -8.01 -14.49 5.77
CA TYR A 71 -7.03 -14.30 6.84
C TYR A 71 -6.05 -13.15 6.57
N THR A 72 -5.92 -12.70 5.31
CA THR A 72 -5.02 -11.59 4.92
C THR A 72 -5.66 -10.21 5.08
N LYS A 73 -6.95 -10.10 5.43
CA LYS A 73 -7.67 -8.82 5.51
C LYS A 73 -7.00 -7.76 6.39
N THR A 74 -6.39 -8.18 7.48
CA THR A 74 -5.71 -7.27 8.41
C THR A 74 -4.27 -6.94 7.98
N TRP A 75 -3.75 -7.64 6.96
CA TRP A 75 -2.39 -7.47 6.49
C TRP A 75 -2.19 -6.24 5.59
N HIS A 76 -3.29 -5.55 5.26
CA HIS A 76 -3.25 -4.33 4.44
C HIS A 76 -2.92 -3.08 5.27
N TYR A 77 -3.06 -3.11 6.62
CA TYR A 77 -2.93 -1.92 7.46
C TYR A 77 -2.37 -2.23 8.85
N LYS A 78 -1.90 -1.17 9.54
CA LYS A 78 -1.60 -1.14 10.96
C LYS A 78 -2.15 0.16 11.54
N ASN A 79 -3.33 0.10 12.14
CA ASN A 79 -3.97 1.30 12.67
C ASN A 79 -3.30 1.78 13.96
N ILE A 80 -3.13 3.12 14.07
CA ILE A 80 -2.49 3.78 15.21
C ILE A 80 -3.35 4.99 15.59
N ASP A 81 -4.02 4.93 16.74
CA ASP A 81 -4.88 6.03 17.18
C ASP A 81 -4.08 7.26 17.61
N GLU A 82 -4.75 8.41 17.63
CA GLU A 82 -4.15 9.68 18.03
C GLU A 82 -3.51 9.60 19.42
N GLY A 83 -2.31 10.13 19.55
CA GLY A 83 -1.56 10.12 20.81
C GLY A 83 -0.91 8.77 21.15
N VAL A 84 -1.12 7.73 20.37
CA VAL A 84 -0.47 6.43 20.54
C VAL A 84 0.85 6.41 19.76
N ARG A 85 1.95 6.05 20.42
CA ARG A 85 3.22 5.84 19.72
C ARG A 85 3.18 4.55 18.91
N TYR A 86 3.93 4.50 17.83
CA TYR A 86 3.99 3.33 16.94
C TYR A 86 4.27 2.02 17.71
N GLU A 87 5.22 2.07 18.64
CA GLU A 87 5.65 0.92 19.45
C GLU A 87 4.60 0.48 20.49
N GLU A 88 3.67 1.37 20.83
CA GLU A 88 2.60 1.14 21.80
C GLU A 88 1.28 0.76 21.13
N ALA A 89 1.22 0.82 19.81
CA ALA A 89 0.02 0.43 19.06
C ALA A 89 -0.33 -1.03 19.35
N PRO A 90 -1.61 -1.33 19.66
CA PRO A 90 -2.02 -2.70 19.95
C PRO A 90 -1.67 -3.67 18.83
N ALA A 91 -1.00 -4.77 19.15
CA ALA A 91 -0.72 -5.83 18.20
C ALA A 91 -2.03 -6.49 17.74
N ASN A 92 -2.18 -6.69 16.43
CA ASN A 92 -3.28 -7.47 15.89
C ASN A 92 -2.90 -8.96 15.93
N PRO A 93 -3.66 -9.81 16.65
CA PRO A 93 -3.36 -11.26 16.71
C PRO A 93 -3.39 -11.96 15.34
N ALA A 94 -4.13 -11.43 14.37
CA ALA A 94 -4.19 -11.94 13.00
C ALA A 94 -3.05 -11.38 12.10
N GLY A 95 -2.16 -10.58 12.66
CA GLY A 95 -1.12 -9.85 11.92
C GLY A 95 -1.60 -8.49 11.40
N ASP A 96 -0.63 -7.66 11.08
CA ASP A 96 -0.79 -6.35 10.44
C ASP A 96 0.17 -6.25 9.24
N VAL A 97 0.15 -5.13 8.51
CA VAL A 97 0.96 -4.95 7.30
C VAL A 97 2.46 -5.14 7.57
N THR A 98 2.98 -4.68 8.69
CA THR A 98 4.41 -4.77 8.99
C THR A 98 4.83 -6.20 9.37
N THR A 99 4.02 -6.90 10.15
CA THR A 99 4.24 -8.30 10.49
C THR A 99 4.09 -9.19 9.26
N ALA A 100 3.12 -8.90 8.40
CA ALA A 100 2.92 -9.61 7.15
C ALA A 100 4.12 -9.43 6.19
N ILE A 101 4.62 -8.21 5.98
CA ILE A 101 5.82 -7.98 5.14
C ILE A 101 6.99 -8.81 5.65
N LYS A 102 7.27 -8.80 6.96
CA LYS A 102 8.36 -9.58 7.56
C LYS A 102 8.20 -11.08 7.31
N ALA A 103 6.98 -11.61 7.49
CA ALA A 103 6.68 -13.02 7.23
C ALA A 103 6.88 -13.40 5.75
N GLN A 104 6.50 -12.51 4.81
CA GLN A 104 6.75 -12.77 3.39
C GLN A 104 8.25 -12.75 3.07
N ILE A 105 9.02 -11.83 3.67
CA ILE A 105 10.50 -11.80 3.53
C ILE A 105 11.11 -13.12 4.00
N GLU A 106 10.69 -13.63 5.17
CA GLU A 106 11.14 -14.93 5.69
C GLU A 106 10.84 -16.08 4.72
N THR A 107 9.59 -16.15 4.22
CA THR A 107 9.17 -17.17 3.26
C THR A 107 9.96 -17.12 1.95
N LEU A 108 10.19 -15.92 1.42
CA LEU A 108 10.92 -15.71 0.17
C LEU A 108 12.42 -15.99 0.31
N SER A 109 12.97 -15.78 1.52
CA SER A 109 14.39 -16.02 1.85
C SER A 109 14.70 -17.49 2.14
N ASP A 110 13.68 -18.33 2.44
CA ASP A 110 13.89 -19.76 2.72
C ASP A 110 14.01 -20.54 1.41
N PRO A 111 15.20 -21.07 1.08
CA PRO A 111 15.39 -21.87 -0.14
C PRO A 111 14.63 -23.19 -0.11
N LYS A 112 14.12 -23.63 1.07
CA LYS A 112 13.35 -24.86 1.25
C LYS A 112 11.85 -24.63 1.22
N ALA A 113 11.40 -23.36 1.22
CA ALA A 113 9.98 -23.05 1.14
C ALA A 113 9.37 -23.63 -0.16
N PRO A 114 8.19 -24.27 -0.09
CA PRO A 114 7.50 -24.77 -1.26
C PRO A 114 7.30 -23.67 -2.33
N PHE A 115 7.36 -24.04 -3.59
CA PHE A 115 7.20 -23.07 -4.69
C PHE A 115 5.88 -22.30 -4.59
N ALA A 116 4.77 -23.00 -4.27
CA ALA A 116 3.46 -22.37 -4.10
C ALA A 116 3.44 -21.31 -2.99
N ASP A 117 4.15 -21.55 -1.89
CA ASP A 117 4.23 -20.62 -0.76
C ASP A 117 5.06 -19.40 -1.14
N ARG A 118 6.20 -19.59 -1.86
CA ARG A 118 7.00 -18.49 -2.39
C ARG A 118 6.23 -17.65 -3.42
N GLN A 119 5.44 -18.30 -4.29
CA GLN A 119 4.61 -17.61 -5.26
C GLN A 119 3.53 -16.78 -4.57
N LEU A 120 2.86 -17.33 -3.55
CA LEU A 120 1.87 -16.61 -2.76
C LEU A 120 2.52 -15.44 -2.02
N ALA A 121 3.66 -15.66 -1.37
CA ALA A 121 4.40 -14.63 -0.65
C ALA A 121 4.82 -13.49 -1.58
N MET A 122 5.26 -13.79 -2.81
CA MET A 122 5.61 -12.79 -3.82
C MET A 122 4.40 -11.92 -4.19
N LYS A 123 3.24 -12.53 -4.44
CA LYS A 123 2.00 -11.79 -4.77
C LYS A 123 1.55 -10.90 -3.61
N ILE A 124 1.67 -11.38 -2.37
CA ILE A 124 1.32 -10.63 -1.18
C ILE A 124 2.27 -9.44 -0.98
N ILE A 125 3.59 -9.65 -1.01
CA ILE A 125 4.55 -8.57 -0.71
C ILE A 125 4.50 -7.45 -1.76
N VAL A 126 4.27 -7.78 -3.03
CA VAL A 126 4.09 -6.79 -4.12
C VAL A 126 2.95 -5.82 -3.79
N HIS A 127 1.88 -6.29 -3.18
CA HIS A 127 0.73 -5.49 -2.79
C HIS A 127 0.97 -4.72 -1.50
N ILE A 128 1.27 -5.43 -0.39
CA ILE A 128 1.24 -4.85 0.95
C ILE A 128 2.37 -3.85 1.23
N VAL A 129 3.47 -3.88 0.46
CA VAL A 129 4.49 -2.80 0.54
C VAL A 129 3.91 -1.50 0.00
N GLY A 130 3.08 -1.53 -1.04
CA GLY A 130 2.29 -0.39 -1.48
C GLY A 130 1.38 0.13 -0.37
N ASP A 131 0.62 -0.76 0.26
CA ASP A 131 -0.30 -0.45 1.36
C ASP A 131 0.38 0.25 2.52
N MET A 132 1.54 -0.25 2.95
CA MET A 132 2.32 0.36 4.03
C MET A 132 2.69 1.82 3.74
N HIS A 133 2.78 2.20 2.46
CA HIS A 133 3.11 3.55 2.04
C HIS A 133 1.87 4.42 1.75
N GLN A 134 0.65 3.87 1.83
CA GLN A 134 -0.57 4.66 1.90
C GLN A 134 -0.75 5.15 3.33
N PRO A 135 -0.64 6.46 3.61
CA PRO A 135 -0.56 6.94 4.98
C PRO A 135 -1.76 6.53 5.85
N LEU A 136 -2.98 6.51 5.30
CA LEU A 136 -4.17 6.16 6.08
C LEU A 136 -4.29 4.66 6.40
N HIS A 137 -3.43 3.81 5.81
CA HIS A 137 -3.25 2.43 6.27
C HIS A 137 -2.51 2.35 7.62
N MET A 138 -1.92 3.48 8.06
CA MET A 138 -1.43 3.72 9.42
C MET A 138 -2.35 4.69 10.19
N GLY A 139 -3.60 4.88 9.72
CA GLY A 139 -4.57 5.81 10.30
C GLY A 139 -5.21 5.28 11.58
N HIS A 140 -6.20 6.01 12.10
CA HIS A 140 -6.83 5.70 13.38
C HIS A 140 -7.67 4.42 13.31
N ALA A 141 -7.57 3.55 14.33
CA ALA A 141 -8.43 2.37 14.48
C ALA A 141 -9.90 2.76 14.69
N THR A 142 -10.13 3.84 15.41
CA THR A 142 -11.46 4.34 15.78
C THR A 142 -12.30 4.75 14.58
N ASP A 143 -11.69 5.18 13.49
CA ASP A 143 -12.37 5.55 12.25
C ASP A 143 -12.06 4.64 11.05
N LEU A 144 -11.40 3.50 11.29
CA LEU A 144 -11.00 2.53 10.28
C LEU A 144 -10.08 3.15 9.21
N GLY A 145 -9.04 3.87 9.64
CA GLY A 145 -8.10 4.51 8.73
C GLY A 145 -8.74 5.62 7.90
N GLY A 146 -9.67 6.40 8.44
CA GLY A 146 -10.37 7.46 7.72
C GLY A 146 -11.60 7.02 6.93
N ASN A 147 -11.96 5.72 6.92
CA ASN A 147 -13.18 5.25 6.23
C ASN A 147 -14.47 5.79 6.85
N ARG A 148 -14.45 6.12 8.14
CA ARG A 148 -15.58 6.73 8.85
C ARG A 148 -15.50 8.25 8.89
N ASN A 149 -14.38 8.86 8.56
CA ASN A 149 -14.22 10.30 8.44
C ASN A 149 -14.91 10.78 7.14
N LYS A 150 -16.04 11.46 7.27
CA LYS A 150 -16.88 11.91 6.16
C LYS A 150 -16.36 13.22 5.61
N VAL A 151 -16.02 13.22 4.35
CA VAL A 151 -15.51 14.38 3.62
C VAL A 151 -16.27 14.54 2.31
N ARG A 152 -15.93 15.56 1.56
CA ARG A 152 -16.36 15.72 0.16
C ARG A 152 -15.14 15.80 -0.74
N PHE A 153 -15.30 15.37 -1.98
CA PHE A 153 -14.31 15.55 -3.03
C PHE A 153 -14.97 16.22 -4.24
N PHE A 154 -14.58 17.47 -4.52
CA PHE A 154 -15.26 18.35 -5.48
C PHE A 154 -16.76 18.39 -5.27
N GLY A 155 -17.19 18.56 -4.02
CA GLY A 155 -18.59 18.65 -3.61
C GLY A 155 -19.37 17.35 -3.58
N ARG A 156 -18.77 16.21 -3.98
CA ARG A 156 -19.39 14.87 -3.88
C ARG A 156 -19.02 14.18 -2.58
N ASP A 157 -19.96 13.46 -1.99
CA ASP A 157 -19.73 12.72 -0.75
C ASP A 157 -18.66 11.65 -0.96
N ALA A 158 -17.72 11.59 -0.01
CA ALA A 158 -16.60 10.66 0.03
C ALA A 158 -16.24 10.33 1.50
N ASN A 159 -15.25 9.51 1.71
CA ASN A 159 -14.55 9.38 2.98
C ASN A 159 -13.06 9.70 2.79
N LEU A 160 -12.39 10.06 3.88
CA LEU A 160 -11.00 10.49 3.85
C LEU A 160 -10.09 9.40 3.27
N HIS A 161 -10.35 8.13 3.60
CA HIS A 161 -9.58 7.00 3.07
C HIS A 161 -9.64 6.92 1.55
N SER A 162 -10.85 6.92 0.96
CA SER A 162 -11.02 6.85 -0.50
C SER A 162 -10.47 8.06 -1.24
N VAL A 163 -10.43 9.22 -0.58
CA VAL A 163 -9.80 10.43 -1.13
C VAL A 163 -8.30 10.20 -1.33
N TRP A 164 -7.64 9.56 -0.38
CA TRP A 164 -6.21 9.25 -0.46
C TRP A 164 -5.91 8.06 -1.34
N ASP A 165 -6.69 6.98 -1.28
CA ASP A 165 -6.46 5.79 -2.10
C ASP A 165 -6.52 6.08 -3.59
N SER A 166 -7.48 6.90 -4.00
CA SER A 166 -7.82 7.00 -5.42
C SER A 166 -8.06 8.42 -5.89
N ASN A 167 -8.85 9.22 -5.14
CA ASN A 167 -9.39 10.45 -5.72
C ASN A 167 -8.29 11.48 -6.02
N ILE A 168 -7.32 11.69 -5.11
CA ILE A 168 -6.22 12.63 -5.34
C ILE A 168 -5.27 12.08 -6.40
N VAL A 169 -4.98 10.76 -6.41
CA VAL A 169 -4.14 10.11 -7.43
C VAL A 169 -4.71 10.37 -8.84
N GLU A 170 -6.02 10.17 -9.01
CA GLU A 170 -6.69 10.37 -10.29
C GLU A 170 -6.87 11.84 -10.67
N ALA A 171 -6.95 12.74 -9.68
CA ALA A 171 -7.13 14.17 -9.94
C ALA A 171 -5.80 14.90 -10.14
N GLY A 172 -4.72 14.47 -9.47
CA GLY A 172 -3.41 15.08 -9.54
C GLY A 172 -2.82 15.00 -10.95
N HIS A 173 -2.83 13.78 -11.50
CA HIS A 173 -2.38 13.54 -12.88
C HIS A 173 -3.25 12.49 -13.56
N LYS A 174 -3.65 12.78 -14.80
CA LYS A 174 -4.39 11.81 -15.62
C LYS A 174 -3.47 10.89 -16.42
N TRP A 175 -2.39 10.50 -15.78
CA TRP A 175 -1.39 9.62 -16.37
C TRP A 175 -1.77 8.14 -16.22
N SER A 176 -1.31 7.31 -17.14
CA SER A 176 -1.22 5.87 -16.94
C SER A 176 -0.20 5.56 -15.83
N TYR A 177 -0.21 4.35 -15.29
CA TYR A 177 0.77 3.94 -14.27
C TYR A 177 2.21 4.05 -14.79
N SER A 178 2.43 3.79 -16.08
CA SER A 178 3.75 3.90 -16.69
C SER A 178 4.21 5.36 -16.83
N GLU A 179 3.30 6.29 -17.14
CA GLU A 179 3.61 7.72 -17.15
C GLU A 179 3.89 8.23 -15.74
N TRP A 180 3.10 7.81 -14.73
CA TRP A 180 3.39 8.09 -13.32
C TRP A 180 4.81 7.65 -12.96
N ARG A 181 5.15 6.37 -13.19
CA ARG A 181 6.50 5.85 -12.96
C ARG A 181 7.56 6.73 -13.62
N ASP A 182 7.42 7.03 -14.91
CA ASP A 182 8.44 7.73 -15.69
C ASP A 182 8.59 9.20 -15.25
N GLN A 183 7.56 9.80 -14.69
CA GLN A 183 7.60 11.18 -14.22
C GLN A 183 8.13 11.30 -12.79
N ILE A 184 7.78 10.40 -11.87
CA ILE A 184 8.20 10.52 -10.47
C ILE A 184 9.51 9.80 -10.16
N ASP A 185 9.88 8.76 -10.90
CA ASP A 185 11.10 7.98 -10.68
C ASP A 185 12.32 8.56 -11.43
N ARG A 186 12.72 9.76 -11.00
CA ARG A 186 13.83 10.56 -11.57
C ARG A 186 14.88 10.91 -10.52
N VAL A 187 15.09 10.03 -9.56
CA VAL A 187 16.05 10.21 -8.48
C VAL A 187 17.46 9.82 -8.89
N SER A 188 18.46 10.47 -8.29
CA SER A 188 19.85 10.07 -8.40
C SER A 188 20.13 8.75 -7.67
N PRO A 189 21.24 8.05 -7.93
CA PRO A 189 21.62 6.87 -7.16
C PRO A 189 21.75 7.14 -5.66
N GLU A 190 22.22 8.31 -5.26
CA GLU A 190 22.37 8.73 -3.86
C GLU A 190 21.01 8.92 -3.19
N GLU A 191 20.05 9.53 -3.90
CA GLU A 191 18.68 9.68 -3.43
C GLU A 191 17.99 8.31 -3.32
N ALA A 192 18.16 7.43 -4.31
CA ALA A 192 17.63 6.07 -4.27
C ALA A 192 18.16 5.29 -3.05
N GLN A 193 19.46 5.44 -2.73
CA GLN A 193 20.06 4.84 -1.56
C GLN A 193 19.43 5.38 -0.26
N ALA A 194 19.20 6.70 -0.17
CA ALA A 194 18.56 7.31 0.99
C ALA A 194 17.10 6.89 1.17
N ILE A 195 16.37 6.64 0.07
CA ILE A 195 14.98 6.17 0.12
C ILE A 195 14.86 4.81 0.83
N VAL A 196 15.81 3.92 0.59
CA VAL A 196 15.78 2.54 1.10
C VAL A 196 16.44 2.38 2.46
N ASP A 197 17.01 3.44 3.02
CA ASP A 197 17.59 3.41 4.36
C ASP A 197 16.54 3.12 5.45
N GLY A 198 16.95 2.39 6.49
CA GLY A 198 16.08 1.99 7.58
C GLY A 198 15.47 0.60 7.44
N SER A 199 14.46 0.34 8.24
CA SER A 199 13.74 -0.93 8.33
C SER A 199 12.28 -0.78 7.92
N VAL A 200 11.57 -1.91 7.76
CA VAL A 200 10.12 -1.95 7.54
C VAL A 200 9.37 -1.12 8.61
N ASP A 201 9.79 -1.21 9.89
CA ASP A 201 9.17 -0.44 10.96
C ASP A 201 9.47 1.06 10.85
N ASP A 202 10.69 1.44 10.43
CA ASP A 202 11.04 2.85 10.24
C ASP A 202 10.23 3.47 9.09
N TRP A 203 10.02 2.73 8.00
CA TRP A 203 9.18 3.15 6.89
C TRP A 203 7.70 3.26 7.28
N ALA A 204 7.20 2.31 8.07
CA ALA A 204 5.84 2.37 8.61
C ALA A 204 5.63 3.58 9.53
N LYS A 205 6.61 3.92 10.37
CA LYS A 205 6.60 5.15 11.20
C LYS A 205 6.54 6.42 10.36
N GLN A 206 7.25 6.46 9.22
CA GLN A 206 7.16 7.59 8.30
C GLN A 206 5.73 7.75 7.76
N SER A 207 5.10 6.65 7.31
CA SER A 207 3.70 6.67 6.86
C SER A 207 2.74 7.09 7.98
N ALA A 208 2.93 6.62 9.21
CA ALA A 208 2.13 7.02 10.38
C ALA A 208 2.25 8.52 10.69
N ALA A 209 3.46 9.08 10.57
CA ALA A 209 3.67 10.51 10.78
C ALA A 209 2.94 11.36 9.72
N ILE A 210 2.90 10.88 8.47
CA ILE A 210 2.13 11.52 7.40
C ILE A 210 0.63 11.41 7.71
N ALA A 211 0.13 10.23 8.13
CA ALA A 211 -1.26 10.03 8.52
C ALA A 211 -1.69 11.03 9.61
N ALA A 212 -0.89 11.17 10.67
CA ALA A 212 -1.15 12.14 11.73
C ALA A 212 -1.24 13.59 11.21
N ASN A 213 -0.43 13.94 10.20
CA ASN A 213 -0.49 15.25 9.55
C ASN A 213 -1.77 15.42 8.72
N ILE A 214 -2.19 14.39 8.00
CA ILE A 214 -3.43 14.38 7.22
C ILE A 214 -4.63 14.65 8.14
N TYR A 215 -4.76 13.91 9.23
CA TYR A 215 -5.86 14.10 10.19
C TYR A 215 -5.91 15.51 10.76
N ARG A 216 -4.76 16.11 11.10
CA ARG A 216 -4.72 17.48 11.60
C ARG A 216 -5.20 18.51 10.58
N GLN A 217 -4.97 18.28 9.29
CA GLN A 217 -5.32 19.20 8.22
C GLN A 217 -6.69 18.90 7.58
N THR A 218 -7.28 17.76 7.89
CA THR A 218 -8.51 17.28 7.26
C THR A 218 -9.55 16.90 8.31
N PRO A 219 -10.18 17.88 9.00
CA PRO A 219 -11.28 17.59 9.91
C PRO A 219 -12.49 17.02 9.17
N ASP A 220 -13.34 16.31 9.91
CA ASP A 220 -14.60 15.76 9.39
C ASP A 220 -15.44 16.84 8.70
N GLY A 221 -16.01 16.52 7.55
CA GLY A 221 -16.76 17.48 6.72
C GLY A 221 -15.95 18.33 5.76
N THR A 222 -14.62 18.22 5.72
CA THR A 222 -13.77 18.92 4.75
C THR A 222 -14.21 18.64 3.30
N ASN A 223 -14.23 19.68 2.47
CA ASN A 223 -14.46 19.53 1.03
C ASN A 223 -13.14 19.66 0.29
N HIS A 224 -12.52 18.53 -0.04
CA HIS A 224 -11.29 18.50 -0.85
C HIS A 224 -11.56 18.98 -2.26
N SER A 225 -10.70 19.87 -2.74
CA SER A 225 -10.79 20.46 -4.08
C SER A 225 -9.39 20.67 -4.68
N TYR A 226 -9.24 21.67 -5.52
CA TYR A 226 -7.97 21.93 -6.20
C TYR A 226 -6.81 22.22 -5.24
N ASP A 227 -7.07 22.89 -4.12
CA ASP A 227 -6.02 23.27 -3.16
C ASP A 227 -5.46 22.02 -2.47
N GLU A 228 -6.33 21.10 -2.05
CA GLU A 228 -5.92 19.84 -1.44
C GLU A 228 -5.23 18.91 -2.45
N VAL A 229 -5.74 18.85 -3.68
CA VAL A 229 -5.07 18.08 -4.75
C VAL A 229 -3.66 18.63 -4.97
N ALA A 230 -3.50 19.95 -5.08
CA ALA A 230 -2.18 20.56 -5.25
C ALA A 230 -1.25 20.35 -4.05
N THR A 231 -1.80 20.37 -2.83
CA THR A 231 -1.04 20.19 -1.59
C THR A 231 -0.55 18.76 -1.42
N TRP A 232 -1.43 17.77 -1.69
CA TRP A 232 -1.16 16.37 -1.35
C TRP A 232 -0.60 15.53 -2.50
N THR A 233 -0.73 15.96 -3.75
CA THR A 233 -0.14 15.23 -4.90
C THR A 233 1.37 15.01 -4.72
N PRO A 234 2.21 15.98 -4.31
CA PRO A 234 3.63 15.73 -4.10
C PRO A 234 3.94 14.73 -2.98
N VAL A 235 3.07 14.66 -1.95
CA VAL A 235 3.20 13.67 -0.88
C VAL A 235 2.89 12.27 -1.40
N ILE A 236 1.83 12.13 -2.20
CA ILE A 236 1.45 10.87 -2.84
C ILE A 236 2.55 10.40 -3.80
N GLU A 237 3.10 11.30 -4.63
CA GLU A 237 4.23 11.01 -5.52
C GLU A 237 5.42 10.43 -4.74
N THR A 238 5.75 11.06 -3.60
CA THR A 238 6.83 10.61 -2.72
C THR A 238 6.54 9.23 -2.14
N GLN A 239 5.33 8.98 -1.67
CA GLN A 239 4.96 7.68 -1.09
C GLN A 239 4.96 6.55 -2.12
N LEU A 240 4.48 6.79 -3.33
CA LEU A 240 4.51 5.83 -4.43
C LEU A 240 5.94 5.52 -4.87
N LEU A 241 6.79 6.55 -4.99
CA LEU A 241 8.20 6.42 -5.30
C LEU A 241 8.92 5.57 -4.24
N TYR A 242 8.72 5.90 -2.96
CA TYR A 242 9.33 5.17 -1.84
C TYR A 242 8.87 3.72 -1.78
N ALA A 243 7.58 3.48 -1.98
CA ALA A 243 7.03 2.13 -2.02
C ALA A 243 7.71 1.27 -3.09
N GLY A 244 7.85 1.80 -4.31
CA GLY A 244 8.49 1.09 -5.41
C GLY A 244 9.96 0.78 -5.16
N HIS A 245 10.76 1.77 -4.74
CA HIS A 245 12.18 1.58 -4.43
C HIS A 245 12.39 0.59 -3.26
N ARG A 246 11.59 0.71 -2.19
CA ARG A 246 11.67 -0.16 -1.01
C ARG A 246 11.25 -1.59 -1.31
N LEU A 247 10.23 -1.79 -2.16
CA LEU A 247 9.86 -3.12 -2.64
C LEU A 247 11.00 -3.75 -3.45
N ALA A 248 11.59 -3.00 -4.39
CA ALA A 248 12.76 -3.47 -5.14
C ALA A 248 13.94 -3.80 -4.22
N HIS A 249 14.21 -2.94 -3.23
CA HIS A 249 15.27 -3.15 -2.25
C HIS A 249 15.08 -4.46 -1.48
N LEU A 250 13.89 -4.70 -0.91
CA LEU A 250 13.59 -5.94 -0.19
C LEU A 250 13.82 -7.17 -1.06
N LEU A 251 13.37 -7.15 -2.31
CA LEU A 251 13.55 -8.25 -3.24
C LEU A 251 15.01 -8.43 -3.65
N ASN A 252 15.74 -7.33 -3.91
CA ASN A 252 17.16 -7.38 -4.22
C ASN A 252 17.98 -7.92 -3.05
N MET A 253 17.65 -7.55 -1.81
CA MET A 253 18.29 -8.10 -0.62
C MET A 253 18.12 -9.62 -0.48
N ILE A 254 16.97 -10.14 -0.94
CA ILE A 254 16.66 -11.60 -0.88
C ILE A 254 17.36 -12.37 -2.00
N TYR A 255 17.34 -11.84 -3.22
CA TYR A 255 17.71 -12.63 -4.41
C TYR A 255 19.04 -12.28 -5.05
N ASP A 256 19.71 -11.19 -4.61
CA ASP A 256 21.02 -10.81 -5.11
C ASP A 256 22.05 -10.66 -3.97
N PRO A 257 22.87 -11.67 -3.72
CA PRO A 257 23.89 -11.61 -2.68
C PRO A 257 24.91 -10.47 -2.87
N ALA A 258 25.19 -10.06 -4.11
CA ALA A 258 26.11 -8.96 -4.38
C ALA A 258 25.50 -7.62 -3.98
N TYR A 259 24.19 -7.43 -4.24
CA TYR A 259 23.45 -6.29 -3.77
C TYR A 259 23.38 -6.27 -2.24
N ALA A 260 23.02 -7.38 -1.61
CA ALA A 260 22.94 -7.47 -0.15
C ALA A 260 24.29 -7.14 0.52
N ALA A 261 25.42 -7.61 -0.04
CA ALA A 261 26.75 -7.30 0.47
C ALA A 261 27.12 -5.80 0.37
N SER A 262 26.49 -5.03 -0.51
CA SER A 262 26.74 -3.59 -0.65
C SER A 262 26.11 -2.76 0.48
N PHE A 263 25.09 -3.30 1.17
CA PHE A 263 24.40 -2.68 2.31
C PHE A 263 24.92 -3.17 3.67
N GLY A 264 25.74 -4.21 3.71
CA GLY A 264 26.30 -4.79 4.94
C GLY A 264 27.64 -4.18 5.38
N LYS A 265 27.99 -2.99 4.90
CA LYS A 265 29.25 -2.30 5.23
C LYS A 265 29.04 -1.13 6.17
#